data_9587dd5a6d4e999552b96871310795a4
#
_entry.id   9587dd5a6d4e999552b96871310795a4
#
_cell.length_a   1.000
_cell.length_b   1.000
_cell.length_c   1.000
_cell.angle_alpha   90.00
_cell.angle_beta   90.00
_cell.angle_gamma   90.00
#
_symmetry.space_group_name_H-M   'P 1'
#
loop_
_entity.id
_entity.type
_entity.pdbx_description
1 polymer ?
#
loop_
_entity_poly.entity_id
_entity_poly.type
_entity_poly.pdbx_seq_one_letter_code
_entity_poly.pdbx_strand_id
1 'polypeptide(L)'
;MRFFKVTIWVALLVAVLTTGCSQGSHEEQGPRPPENSSAAPERQVQQETETTSEEATAHREVPFTASPKMKGGLDGAADSIREVRFGRHEGYERAAIDFGSEGTPASRVPAWSLRSSPTGEGYARITFPGIDATSETDGTFGGFILDNFYVVRAPDGGMFVDVFATGAFRYRVIELSDPGRLVLDYRPTNADLRFPIPAQAEKTVLFEPRQGEGVISPLRVSGYSRNFEASNTIMLRASSGKVLSRRTVLSNDWSETWGYFEASIGFPAFEGQATLRVGGLSPRDGTFEGVEVPVTYGTGG
;
A
#
# COMPACT_ATOMS: atom_id res chain seq x y z
N MET A 1 -2.14 53.65 2.60
CA MET A 1 -2.72 53.92 1.30
C MET A 1 -1.65 53.67 0.24
N ARG A 2 -1.63 52.47 -0.35
CA ARG A 2 -0.97 52.16 -1.63
C ARG A 2 -1.62 50.89 -2.16
N PHE A 3 -2.40 51.07 -3.22
CA PHE A 3 -3.10 49.98 -3.95
C PHE A 3 -2.11 49.33 -4.90
N PHE A 4 -1.96 48.00 -4.84
CA PHE A 4 -1.30 47.22 -5.88
C PHE A 4 -2.33 46.59 -6.78
N LYS A 5 -2.29 46.99 -8.06
CA LYS A 5 -3.12 46.44 -9.15
C LYS A 5 -2.52 45.11 -9.58
N VAL A 6 -3.33 44.04 -9.54
CA VAL A 6 -3.02 42.73 -10.14
C VAL A 6 -3.57 42.75 -11.56
N THR A 7 -2.69 42.56 -12.51
CA THR A 7 -3.01 42.46 -13.96
C THR A 7 -3.15 40.96 -14.29
N ILE A 8 -4.38 40.57 -14.70
CA ILE A 8 -4.68 39.21 -15.17
C ILE A 8 -4.36 39.16 -16.67
N TRP A 9 -3.50 38.21 -17.06
CA TRP A 9 -3.25 37.84 -18.45
C TRP A 9 -4.11 36.63 -18.82
N VAL A 10 -5.04 36.84 -19.75
CA VAL A 10 -5.83 35.79 -20.41
C VAL A 10 -5.09 35.41 -21.68
N ALA A 11 -4.62 34.17 -21.76
CA ALA A 11 -4.06 33.61 -22.98
C ALA A 11 -5.15 32.88 -23.77
N LEU A 12 -5.46 33.41 -24.95
CA LEU A 12 -6.40 32.84 -25.91
C LEU A 12 -5.66 31.82 -26.77
N LEU A 13 -6.07 30.56 -26.76
CA LEU A 13 -5.52 29.49 -27.61
C LEU A 13 -6.47 29.27 -28.78
N VAL A 14 -6.02 29.61 -29.99
CA VAL A 14 -6.72 29.41 -31.26
C VAL A 14 -6.40 28.00 -31.78
N ALA A 15 -7.45 27.20 -31.99
CA ALA A 15 -7.35 25.89 -32.66
C ALA A 15 -7.50 26.08 -34.19
N VAL A 16 -6.55 25.58 -34.96
CA VAL A 16 -6.62 25.50 -36.41
C VAL A 16 -6.97 24.07 -36.81
N LEU A 17 -8.15 23.92 -37.41
CA LEU A 17 -8.61 22.71 -38.10
C LEU A 17 -8.11 22.75 -39.53
N THR A 18 -7.40 21.73 -40.01
CA THR A 18 -7.17 21.49 -41.44
C THR A 18 -7.76 20.16 -41.84
N THR A 19 -8.81 20.24 -42.66
CA THR A 19 -9.43 19.17 -43.40
C THR A 19 -8.63 18.91 -44.69
N GLY A 20 -8.40 17.66 -45.04
CA GLY A 20 -7.80 17.27 -46.30
C GLY A 20 -8.31 15.90 -46.74
N CYS A 21 -9.35 15.91 -47.61
CA CYS A 21 -9.75 14.73 -48.44
C CYS A 21 -8.87 14.62 -49.65
N SER A 22 -8.50 13.39 -50.08
CA SER A 22 -8.35 13.03 -51.49
C SER A 22 -8.58 11.54 -51.72
N GLN A 23 -9.51 11.27 -52.61
CA GLN A 23 -9.84 10.00 -53.26
C GLN A 23 -8.83 9.67 -54.34
N GLY A 24 -8.72 8.37 -54.72
CA GLY A 24 -8.05 7.91 -55.90
C GLY A 24 -8.03 6.40 -56.01
N SER A 25 -9.07 5.86 -56.63
CA SER A 25 -9.21 4.48 -57.12
C SER A 25 -8.32 4.21 -58.35
N HIS A 26 -7.81 2.98 -58.52
CA HIS A 26 -7.84 2.25 -59.78
C HIS A 26 -7.49 0.77 -59.58
N GLU A 27 -8.39 -0.08 -60.09
CA GLU A 27 -8.24 -1.53 -60.40
C GLU A 27 -7.27 -1.71 -61.57
N GLU A 28 -6.54 -2.86 -61.60
CA GLU A 28 -6.35 -3.62 -62.81
C GLU A 28 -5.99 -5.10 -62.55
N GLN A 29 -6.63 -5.98 -63.31
CA GLN A 29 -6.64 -7.45 -63.24
C GLN A 29 -5.56 -8.10 -64.12
N GLY A 30 -5.03 -9.26 -63.66
CA GLY A 30 -4.74 -10.53 -64.32
C GLY A 30 -3.53 -10.63 -65.24
N PRO A 31 -3.05 -11.83 -65.64
CA PRO A 31 -3.64 -13.18 -65.45
C PRO A 31 -2.67 -14.30 -64.98
N ARG A 32 -3.22 -15.45 -64.54
CA ARG A 32 -2.57 -16.79 -64.45
C ARG A 32 -2.55 -17.50 -65.83
N PRO A 33 -2.01 -18.76 -65.96
CA PRO A 33 -0.95 -19.56 -65.34
C PRO A 33 0.08 -20.09 -66.41
N PRO A 34 0.88 -21.17 -66.24
CA PRO A 34 0.44 -22.55 -66.02
C PRO A 34 1.33 -23.43 -65.07
N GLU A 35 0.71 -24.51 -64.64
CA GLU A 35 1.30 -25.70 -64.04
C GLU A 35 2.42 -26.32 -64.84
N ASN A 36 3.46 -26.86 -64.16
CA ASN A 36 4.07 -28.07 -64.66
C ASN A 36 4.61 -28.95 -63.55
N SER A 37 4.16 -30.18 -63.58
CA SER A 37 4.47 -31.34 -62.79
C SER A 37 5.89 -31.84 -63.10
N SER A 38 6.67 -32.20 -62.01
CA SER A 38 7.64 -33.29 -62.16
C SER A 38 8.00 -33.90 -60.82
N ALA A 39 7.98 -35.18 -60.74
CA ALA A 39 8.09 -36.07 -59.58
C ALA A 39 9.51 -36.21 -59.00
N ALA A 40 9.53 -36.38 -57.66
CA ALA A 40 10.39 -37.18 -56.76
C ALA A 40 11.91 -37.24 -56.97
N PRO A 41 12.70 -37.41 -55.88
CA PRO A 41 12.64 -38.58 -55.02
C PRO A 41 12.66 -38.29 -53.50
N GLU A 42 12.09 -39.23 -52.78
CA GLU A 42 12.13 -39.38 -51.31
C GLU A 42 13.57 -39.36 -50.79
N ARG A 43 13.82 -38.36 -49.89
CA ARG A 43 14.97 -38.41 -49.04
C ARG A 43 14.45 -38.55 -47.59
N GLN A 44 14.64 -39.74 -47.04
CA GLN A 44 14.44 -40.03 -45.61
C GLN A 44 15.26 -39.04 -44.79
N VAL A 45 14.59 -38.11 -44.16
CA VAL A 45 15.15 -37.27 -43.09
C VAL A 45 15.05 -38.09 -41.81
N GLN A 46 16.17 -38.53 -41.33
CA GLN A 46 16.32 -39.05 -39.97
C GLN A 46 15.77 -37.99 -39.01
N GLN A 47 14.73 -38.35 -38.24
CA GLN A 47 14.34 -37.65 -37.07
C GLN A 47 15.45 -37.78 -36.04
N GLU A 48 16.30 -36.77 -35.97
CA GLU A 48 17.07 -36.52 -34.78
C GLU A 48 16.10 -36.05 -33.70
N THR A 49 15.80 -36.93 -32.79
CA THR A 49 15.15 -36.61 -31.53
C THR A 49 16.13 -35.75 -30.73
N GLU A 50 16.04 -34.42 -30.91
CA GLU A 50 16.58 -33.47 -29.94
C GLU A 50 15.79 -33.66 -28.64
N THR A 51 16.37 -34.44 -27.74
CA THR A 51 15.99 -34.48 -26.35
C THR A 51 16.42 -33.13 -25.75
N THR A 52 15.57 -32.13 -25.89
CA THR A 52 15.67 -30.91 -25.11
C THR A 52 15.43 -31.31 -23.66
N SER A 53 16.50 -31.57 -22.94
CA SER A 53 16.46 -31.56 -21.48
C SER A 53 16.08 -30.15 -21.02
N GLU A 54 14.80 -29.85 -20.99
CA GLU A 54 14.28 -28.85 -20.09
C GLU A 54 14.55 -29.38 -18.68
N GLU A 55 15.65 -28.96 -18.12
CA GLU A 55 15.80 -28.88 -16.67
C GLU A 55 14.70 -27.93 -16.18
N ALA A 56 13.51 -28.47 -16.01
CA ALA A 56 12.45 -27.89 -15.21
C ALA A 56 13.04 -27.76 -13.80
N THR A 57 13.63 -26.60 -13.52
CA THR A 57 13.92 -26.17 -12.16
C THR A 57 12.57 -26.16 -11.46
N ALA A 58 12.27 -27.25 -10.74
CA ALA A 58 11.07 -27.38 -9.94
C ALA A 58 11.09 -26.24 -8.93
N HIS A 59 10.43 -25.13 -9.26
CA HIS A 59 10.17 -24.05 -8.32
C HIS A 59 9.39 -24.67 -7.17
N ARG A 60 10.11 -24.96 -6.09
CA ARG A 60 9.50 -25.50 -4.86
C ARG A 60 8.45 -24.49 -4.42
N GLU A 61 7.19 -24.86 -4.62
CA GLU A 61 6.08 -23.97 -4.29
C GLU A 61 6.15 -23.60 -2.81
N VAL A 62 6.31 -22.30 -2.51
CA VAL A 62 6.31 -21.80 -1.13
C VAL A 62 4.92 -22.00 -0.54
N PRO A 63 4.76 -22.78 0.54
CA PRO A 63 3.45 -23.06 1.11
C PRO A 63 2.86 -21.84 1.79
N PHE A 64 1.53 -21.72 1.78
CA PHE A 64 0.81 -20.73 2.57
C PHE A 64 0.90 -21.07 4.07
N THR A 65 1.23 -20.08 4.88
CA THR A 65 1.42 -20.20 6.33
C THR A 65 0.53 -19.24 7.11
N ALA A 66 0.36 -19.50 8.40
CA ALA A 66 -0.18 -18.57 9.39
C ALA A 66 0.89 -18.16 10.42
N SER A 67 2.17 -18.28 10.06
CA SER A 67 3.27 -17.88 10.96
C SER A 67 3.13 -16.41 11.38
N PRO A 68 3.20 -16.07 12.66
CA PRO A 68 3.10 -14.68 13.10
C PRO A 68 4.34 -13.85 12.81
N LYS A 69 5.46 -14.47 12.43
CA LYS A 69 6.74 -13.80 12.17
C LYS A 69 7.52 -14.51 11.08
N MET A 70 8.11 -13.71 10.20
CA MET A 70 9.08 -14.15 9.19
C MET A 70 10.16 -13.07 9.04
N LYS A 71 11.29 -13.43 8.42
CA LYS A 71 12.37 -12.49 8.06
C LYS A 71 13.15 -13.03 6.87
N GLY A 72 13.83 -12.13 6.18
CA GLY A 72 14.69 -12.49 5.03
C GLY A 72 15.39 -11.27 4.47
N GLY A 73 15.78 -11.36 3.19
CA GLY A 73 16.47 -10.29 2.46
C GLY A 73 17.95 -10.17 2.83
N LEU A 74 18.60 -9.15 2.29
CA LEU A 74 20.02 -8.84 2.46
C LEU A 74 20.21 -7.40 2.92
N ASP A 75 21.06 -7.18 3.94
CA ASP A 75 21.40 -5.84 4.38
C ASP A 75 22.08 -5.04 3.24
N GLY A 76 21.68 -3.77 3.10
CA GLY A 76 22.23 -2.86 2.12
C GLY A 76 21.88 -3.17 0.65
N ALA A 77 20.96 -4.09 0.39
CA ALA A 77 20.60 -4.45 -0.98
C ALA A 77 19.69 -3.40 -1.68
N ALA A 78 19.06 -2.55 -0.93
CA ALA A 78 18.24 -1.43 -1.40
C ALA A 78 18.16 -0.33 -0.35
N ASP A 79 17.82 0.89 -0.79
CA ASP A 79 17.65 2.10 0.03
C ASP A 79 16.24 2.68 -0.05
N SER A 80 15.43 2.22 -1.02
CA SER A 80 14.13 2.81 -1.29
C SER A 80 13.06 1.80 -1.68
N ILE A 81 11.79 2.14 -1.34
CA ILE A 81 10.59 1.49 -1.90
C ILE A 81 10.19 2.29 -3.14
N ARG A 82 10.07 1.63 -4.29
CA ARG A 82 9.71 2.25 -5.56
C ARG A 82 8.22 2.18 -5.84
N GLU A 83 7.63 1.02 -5.58
CA GLU A 83 6.23 0.76 -5.92
C GLU A 83 5.66 -0.35 -5.04
N VAL A 84 4.37 -0.24 -4.72
CA VAL A 84 3.60 -1.30 -4.08
C VAL A 84 2.45 -1.67 -5.00
N ARG A 85 2.51 -2.86 -5.60
CA ARG A 85 1.57 -3.32 -6.62
C ARG A 85 0.61 -4.37 -6.10
N PHE A 86 -0.58 -4.38 -6.70
CA PHE A 86 -1.63 -5.33 -6.41
C PHE A 86 -1.88 -6.26 -7.61
N GLY A 87 -2.19 -7.53 -7.32
CA GLY A 87 -2.61 -8.51 -8.32
C GLY A 87 -3.67 -9.45 -7.79
N ARG A 88 -4.68 -9.76 -8.61
CA ARG A 88 -5.66 -10.81 -8.32
C ARG A 88 -5.27 -12.09 -9.05
N HIS A 89 -5.33 -13.20 -8.32
CA HIS A 89 -5.07 -14.53 -8.83
C HIS A 89 -6.19 -15.46 -8.40
N GLU A 90 -6.28 -16.63 -9.02
CA GLU A 90 -7.24 -17.64 -8.63
C GLU A 90 -6.95 -18.13 -7.19
N GLY A 91 -7.87 -17.84 -6.28
CA GLY A 91 -7.80 -18.27 -4.89
C GLY A 91 -6.87 -17.46 -3.96
N TYR A 92 -6.21 -16.39 -4.43
CA TYR A 92 -5.41 -15.51 -3.60
C TYR A 92 -5.26 -14.10 -4.21
N GLU A 93 -4.86 -13.15 -3.39
CA GLU A 93 -4.47 -11.79 -3.80
C GLU A 93 -3.01 -11.55 -3.47
N ARG A 94 -2.36 -10.71 -4.27
CA ARG A 94 -0.94 -10.43 -4.19
C ARG A 94 -0.67 -8.96 -3.93
N ALA A 95 0.16 -8.68 -2.94
CA ALA A 95 0.87 -7.42 -2.79
C ALA A 95 2.35 -7.64 -3.15
N ALA A 96 2.91 -6.77 -3.97
CA ALA A 96 4.31 -6.85 -4.40
C ALA A 96 5.01 -5.51 -4.15
N ILE A 97 6.12 -5.53 -3.42
CA ILE A 97 6.91 -4.36 -3.07
C ILE A 97 8.18 -4.39 -3.92
N ASP A 98 8.35 -3.39 -4.78
CA ASP A 98 9.54 -3.21 -5.61
C ASP A 98 10.52 -2.25 -4.95
N PHE A 99 11.81 -2.59 -5.01
CA PHE A 99 12.86 -1.83 -4.35
C PHE A 99 13.78 -1.13 -5.34
N GLY A 100 14.41 -0.05 -4.85
CA GLY A 100 15.41 0.73 -5.54
C GLY A 100 16.73 0.79 -4.75
N SER A 101 17.81 1.07 -5.47
CA SER A 101 19.11 1.40 -4.93
C SER A 101 19.73 2.48 -5.81
N GLU A 102 20.13 3.60 -5.21
CA GLU A 102 20.72 4.74 -5.92
C GLU A 102 19.88 5.20 -7.14
N GLY A 103 18.55 5.22 -7.00
CA GLY A 103 17.61 5.65 -8.05
C GLY A 103 17.33 4.63 -9.15
N THR A 104 17.96 3.46 -9.14
CA THR A 104 17.73 2.36 -10.10
C THR A 104 16.97 1.20 -9.43
N PRO A 105 16.37 0.26 -10.19
CA PRO A 105 15.83 -0.96 -9.59
C PRO A 105 16.93 -1.74 -8.84
N ALA A 106 16.67 -2.09 -7.58
CA ALA A 106 17.56 -2.96 -6.81
C ALA A 106 17.60 -4.37 -7.44
N SER A 107 18.74 -5.05 -7.35
CA SER A 107 18.85 -6.43 -7.84
C SER A 107 18.32 -7.45 -6.84
N ARG A 108 18.29 -7.13 -5.56
CA ARG A 108 17.89 -8.00 -4.45
C ARG A 108 16.92 -7.33 -3.50
N VAL A 109 16.22 -8.14 -2.73
CA VAL A 109 15.34 -7.69 -1.63
C VAL A 109 16.21 -7.25 -0.44
N PRO A 110 15.97 -6.05 0.13
CA PRO A 110 16.67 -5.60 1.35
C PRO A 110 16.27 -6.45 2.55
N ALA A 111 17.03 -6.37 3.62
CA ALA A 111 16.69 -7.04 4.88
C ALA A 111 15.28 -6.61 5.33
N TRP A 112 14.48 -7.58 5.71
CA TRP A 112 13.10 -7.38 6.15
C TRP A 112 12.71 -8.29 7.30
N SER A 113 11.75 -7.84 8.08
CA SER A 113 11.02 -8.66 9.04
C SER A 113 9.53 -8.44 8.90
N LEU A 114 8.76 -9.52 9.00
CA LEU A 114 7.30 -9.49 8.93
C LEU A 114 6.71 -9.89 10.27
N ARG A 115 5.69 -9.13 10.70
CA ARG A 115 4.76 -9.51 11.76
C ARG A 115 3.36 -9.54 11.20
N SER A 116 2.61 -10.58 11.48
CA SER A 116 1.24 -10.74 11.04
C SER A 116 0.38 -11.36 12.14
N SER A 117 -0.83 -10.86 12.24
CA SER A 117 -1.89 -11.48 13.05
C SER A 117 -3.05 -11.88 12.11
N PRO A 118 -2.89 -12.94 11.31
CA PRO A 118 -3.85 -13.31 10.28
C PRO A 118 -5.23 -13.70 10.81
N THR A 119 -5.34 -13.93 12.12
CA THR A 119 -6.60 -14.30 12.79
C THR A 119 -7.09 -13.29 13.82
N GLY A 120 -6.32 -12.22 14.07
CA GLY A 120 -6.62 -11.27 15.16
C GLY A 120 -6.76 -9.83 14.71
N GLU A 121 -5.77 -9.28 14.04
CA GLU A 121 -5.71 -7.82 13.77
C GLU A 121 -5.96 -7.44 12.31
N GLY A 122 -5.94 -8.42 11.39
CA GLY A 122 -6.24 -8.19 9.98
C GLY A 122 -5.19 -7.34 9.25
N TYR A 123 -3.90 -7.45 9.62
CA TYR A 123 -2.81 -6.78 8.91
C TYR A 123 -1.51 -7.60 8.92
N ALA A 124 -0.63 -7.24 7.98
CA ALA A 124 0.75 -7.69 7.97
C ALA A 124 1.66 -6.46 7.93
N ARG A 125 2.55 -6.32 8.92
CA ARG A 125 3.60 -5.30 8.96
C ARG A 125 4.90 -5.87 8.47
N ILE A 126 5.46 -5.26 7.45
CA ILE A 126 6.78 -5.60 6.91
C ILE A 126 7.73 -4.44 7.21
N THR A 127 8.73 -4.66 8.06
CA THR A 127 9.72 -3.65 8.45
C THR A 127 11.00 -3.83 7.67
N PHE A 128 11.53 -2.73 7.16
CA PHE A 128 12.76 -2.62 6.36
C PHE A 128 13.70 -1.63 7.05
N PRO A 129 14.63 -2.09 7.90
CA PRO A 129 15.49 -1.22 8.70
C PRO A 129 16.47 -0.39 7.86
N GLY A 130 16.81 -0.82 6.65
CA GLY A 130 17.74 -0.15 5.74
C GLY A 130 17.07 0.69 4.65
N ILE A 131 15.76 0.90 4.69
CA ILE A 131 15.05 1.71 3.69
C ILE A 131 14.79 3.10 4.25
N ASP A 132 15.29 4.14 3.56
CA ASP A 132 15.19 5.53 4.00
C ASP A 132 14.30 6.40 3.10
N ALA A 133 13.96 5.93 1.88
CA ALA A 133 13.16 6.67 0.92
C ALA A 133 12.00 5.83 0.36
N THR A 134 10.96 6.49 -0.15
CA THR A 134 9.85 5.85 -0.85
C THR A 134 9.28 6.76 -1.92
N SER A 135 8.89 6.16 -3.05
CA SER A 135 8.11 6.85 -4.10
C SER A 135 6.61 6.67 -3.93
N GLU A 136 6.18 5.70 -3.11
CA GLU A 136 4.80 5.48 -2.78
C GLU A 136 4.57 5.53 -1.27
N THR A 137 3.50 6.15 -0.85
CA THR A 137 3.20 6.39 0.57
C THR A 137 2.03 5.58 1.08
N ASP A 138 1.04 5.35 0.22
CA ASP A 138 -0.20 4.64 0.56
C ASP A 138 -0.98 4.31 -0.71
N GLY A 139 -1.94 3.40 -0.59
CA GLY A 139 -2.85 3.07 -1.68
C GLY A 139 -3.96 2.12 -1.27
N THR A 140 -4.97 2.03 -2.14
CA THR A 140 -6.09 1.11 -1.98
C THR A 140 -5.98 -0.01 -3.01
N PHE A 141 -6.05 -1.24 -2.55
CA PHE A 141 -6.00 -2.40 -3.43
C PHE A 141 -7.34 -2.72 -4.10
N GLY A 142 -8.45 -2.43 -3.40
CA GLY A 142 -9.80 -2.76 -3.87
C GLY A 142 -9.99 -4.26 -4.07
N GLY A 143 -9.30 -5.07 -3.28
CA GLY A 143 -9.36 -6.51 -3.29
C GLY A 143 -10.62 -7.09 -2.65
N PHE A 144 -10.74 -8.42 -2.65
CA PHE A 144 -11.78 -9.10 -1.88
C PHE A 144 -11.34 -9.35 -0.42
N ILE A 145 -10.04 -9.34 -0.16
CA ILE A 145 -9.44 -9.46 1.18
C ILE A 145 -8.46 -8.33 1.49
N LEU A 146 -7.61 -7.92 0.54
CA LEU A 146 -6.69 -6.81 0.73
C LEU A 146 -7.40 -5.48 0.48
N ASP A 147 -7.31 -4.57 1.45
CA ASP A 147 -7.99 -3.29 1.41
C ASP A 147 -7.04 -2.16 1.00
N ASN A 148 -6.08 -1.85 1.85
CA ASN A 148 -5.14 -0.76 1.64
C ASN A 148 -3.75 -1.07 2.22
N PHE A 149 -2.79 -0.20 1.90
CA PHE A 149 -1.46 -0.22 2.50
C PHE A 149 -0.99 1.19 2.86
N TYR A 150 -0.06 1.25 3.80
CA TYR A 150 0.67 2.47 4.16
C TYR A 150 2.15 2.18 4.26
N VAL A 151 2.97 3.06 3.69
CA VAL A 151 4.42 3.10 3.90
C VAL A 151 4.69 4.14 4.97
N VAL A 152 5.27 3.73 6.08
CA VAL A 152 5.37 4.55 7.29
C VAL A 152 6.82 4.62 7.74
N ARG A 153 7.28 5.81 8.16
CA ARG A 153 8.57 6.00 8.82
C ARG A 153 8.56 5.22 10.14
N ALA A 154 9.47 4.26 10.31
CA ALA A 154 9.55 3.48 11.53
C ALA A 154 10.14 4.32 12.69
N PRO A 155 9.68 4.12 13.93
CA PRO A 155 10.19 4.89 15.09
C PRO A 155 11.67 4.65 15.37
N ASP A 156 12.19 3.46 15.06
CA ASP A 156 13.58 3.04 15.30
C ASP A 156 14.48 3.22 14.05
N GLY A 157 14.00 3.93 13.04
CA GLY A 157 14.68 4.11 11.74
C GLY A 157 14.22 3.14 10.66
N GLY A 158 14.49 3.49 9.41
CA GLY A 158 13.97 2.79 8.26
C GLY A 158 12.47 3.01 8.04
N MET A 159 11.83 2.08 7.35
CA MET A 159 10.39 2.13 7.06
C MET A 159 9.71 0.79 7.34
N PHE A 160 8.40 0.83 7.51
CA PHE A 160 7.57 -0.36 7.43
C PHE A 160 6.41 -0.15 6.45
N VAL A 161 5.95 -1.26 5.88
CA VAL A 161 4.72 -1.31 5.07
C VAL A 161 3.69 -2.11 5.84
N ASP A 162 2.56 -1.48 6.15
CA ASP A 162 1.39 -2.18 6.68
C ASP A 162 0.43 -2.49 5.53
N VAL A 163 0.07 -3.75 5.40
CA VAL A 163 -0.94 -4.23 4.44
C VAL A 163 -2.14 -4.70 5.22
N PHE A 164 -3.29 -4.04 5.03
CA PHE A 164 -4.53 -4.34 5.74
C PHE A 164 -5.41 -5.32 4.96
N ALA A 165 -5.93 -6.29 5.70
CA ALA A 165 -6.85 -7.30 5.19
C ALA A 165 -8.19 -7.25 5.97
N THR A 166 -9.30 -7.31 5.25
CA THR A 166 -10.66 -7.28 5.81
C THR A 166 -11.15 -8.62 6.32
N GLY A 167 -10.40 -9.70 6.11
CA GLY A 167 -10.76 -11.05 6.52
C GLY A 167 -9.57 -11.90 6.95
N ALA A 168 -9.84 -13.04 7.52
CA ALA A 168 -8.81 -14.00 7.92
C ALA A 168 -8.08 -14.58 6.71
N PHE A 169 -6.76 -14.72 6.80
CA PHE A 169 -5.93 -15.17 5.70
C PHE A 169 -4.79 -16.10 6.15
N ARG A 170 -4.28 -16.86 5.20
CA ARG A 170 -2.91 -17.39 5.21
C ARG A 170 -2.10 -16.64 4.17
N TYR A 171 -0.80 -16.55 4.37
CA TYR A 171 0.07 -15.84 3.43
C TYR A 171 1.31 -16.68 3.09
N ARG A 172 1.95 -16.33 1.99
CA ARG A 172 3.30 -16.77 1.66
C ARG A 172 4.13 -15.58 1.21
N VAL A 173 5.42 -15.64 1.49
CA VAL A 173 6.37 -14.60 1.09
C VAL A 173 7.36 -15.19 0.10
N ILE A 174 7.59 -14.46 -0.99
CA ILE A 174 8.50 -14.86 -2.07
C ILE A 174 9.43 -13.68 -2.33
N GLU A 175 10.73 -13.93 -2.30
CA GLU A 175 11.75 -12.97 -2.71
C GLU A 175 12.11 -13.23 -4.17
N LEU A 176 12.06 -12.18 -4.98
CA LEU A 176 12.51 -12.20 -6.38
C LEU A 176 13.74 -11.33 -6.53
N SER A 177 14.61 -11.68 -7.47
CA SER A 177 15.80 -10.91 -7.84
C SER A 177 15.72 -10.46 -9.29
N ASP A 178 16.48 -9.42 -9.61
CA ASP A 178 16.67 -8.89 -10.96
C ASP A 178 15.36 -8.57 -11.72
N PRO A 179 14.49 -7.68 -11.19
CA PRO A 179 14.67 -6.76 -10.08
C PRO A 179 14.27 -7.34 -8.71
N GLY A 180 14.87 -6.79 -7.64
CA GLY A 180 14.57 -7.11 -6.25
C GLY A 180 13.13 -6.76 -5.89
N ARG A 181 12.37 -7.77 -5.47
CA ARG A 181 10.94 -7.64 -5.16
C ARG A 181 10.52 -8.58 -4.05
N LEU A 182 9.80 -8.06 -3.07
CA LEU A 182 9.14 -8.87 -2.04
C LEU A 182 7.67 -9.05 -2.39
N VAL A 183 7.26 -10.29 -2.60
CA VAL A 183 5.90 -10.67 -2.96
C VAL A 183 5.23 -11.34 -1.78
N LEU A 184 4.03 -10.86 -1.43
CA LEU A 184 3.17 -11.43 -0.41
C LEU A 184 1.85 -11.87 -1.06
N ASP A 185 1.60 -13.16 -1.07
CA ASP A 185 0.31 -13.72 -1.51
C ASP A 185 -0.57 -13.99 -0.29
N TYR A 186 -1.82 -13.55 -0.36
CA TYR A 186 -2.81 -13.67 0.71
C TYR A 186 -3.97 -14.54 0.24
N ARG A 187 -4.18 -15.65 0.93
CA ARG A 187 -5.29 -16.58 0.67
C ARG A 187 -6.32 -16.49 1.79
N PRO A 188 -7.60 -16.18 1.52
CA PRO A 188 -8.64 -16.17 2.54
C PRO A 188 -8.81 -17.55 3.15
N THR A 189 -9.12 -17.61 4.45
CA THR A 189 -9.32 -18.86 5.18
C THR A 189 -10.70 -19.01 5.78
N ASN A 190 -11.33 -17.90 6.15
CA ASN A 190 -12.68 -17.88 6.69
C ASN A 190 -13.41 -16.65 6.14
N ALA A 191 -14.38 -16.85 5.28
CA ALA A 191 -15.14 -15.79 4.62
C ALA A 191 -16.03 -14.99 5.58
N ASP A 192 -16.40 -15.56 6.72
CA ASP A 192 -17.30 -14.93 7.70
C ASP A 192 -16.54 -14.05 8.71
N LEU A 193 -15.25 -14.31 8.89
CA LEU A 193 -14.43 -13.53 9.80
C LEU A 193 -13.97 -12.22 9.12
N ARG A 194 -14.44 -11.10 9.63
CA ARG A 194 -14.08 -9.75 9.15
C ARG A 194 -13.34 -9.00 10.22
N PHE A 195 -12.35 -8.22 9.79
CA PHE A 195 -11.58 -7.33 10.65
C PHE A 195 -11.95 -5.88 10.34
N PRO A 196 -12.19 -5.06 11.37
CA PRO A 196 -12.36 -3.63 11.16
C PRO A 196 -11.04 -3.03 10.69
N ILE A 197 -11.13 -2.23 9.64
CA ILE A 197 -10.01 -1.40 9.20
C ILE A 197 -9.80 -0.29 10.23
N PRO A 198 -8.57 0.18 10.47
CA PRO A 198 -8.32 1.34 11.31
C PRO A 198 -9.12 2.55 10.87
N ALA A 199 -9.56 3.38 11.82
CA ALA A 199 -10.23 4.63 11.47
C ALA A 199 -9.27 5.54 10.71
N GLN A 200 -9.71 6.06 9.56
CA GLN A 200 -8.87 6.83 8.65
C GLN A 200 -9.54 8.09 8.15
N ALA A 201 -8.74 9.12 7.95
CA ALA A 201 -9.05 10.36 7.27
C ALA A 201 -7.91 10.67 6.30
N GLU A 202 -8.04 11.72 5.50
CA GLU A 202 -7.06 12.06 4.44
C GLU A 202 -5.60 12.06 4.90
N LYS A 203 -5.35 12.52 6.14
CA LYS A 203 -3.97 12.68 6.68
C LYS A 203 -3.76 12.00 8.03
N THR A 204 -4.67 11.16 8.48
CA THR A 204 -4.59 10.51 9.80
C THR A 204 -5.18 9.11 9.75
N VAL A 205 -4.42 8.13 10.23
CA VAL A 205 -4.86 6.75 10.46
C VAL A 205 -4.69 6.46 11.94
N LEU A 206 -5.77 6.10 12.62
CA LEU A 206 -5.74 5.72 14.02
C LEU A 206 -5.70 4.19 14.13
N PHE A 207 -4.58 3.67 14.61
CA PHE A 207 -4.36 2.24 14.77
C PHE A 207 -4.92 1.73 16.11
N GLU A 208 -4.68 2.49 17.18
CA GLU A 208 -5.19 2.24 18.54
C GLU A 208 -5.67 3.54 19.20
N PRO A 209 -6.81 3.51 19.92
CA PRO A 209 -7.77 2.43 20.07
C PRO A 209 -8.66 2.26 18.83
N ARG A 210 -9.31 1.09 18.71
CA ARG A 210 -10.27 0.83 17.65
C ARG A 210 -11.64 1.43 17.98
N GLN A 211 -12.45 1.60 16.95
CA GLN A 211 -13.81 2.08 17.11
C GLN A 211 -14.63 1.17 18.04
N GLY A 212 -15.27 1.75 19.06
CA GLY A 212 -16.10 1.04 20.03
C GLY A 212 -15.32 0.32 21.13
N GLU A 213 -13.99 0.44 21.14
CA GLU A 213 -13.15 -0.23 22.15
C GLU A 213 -13.40 0.31 23.56
N GLY A 214 -13.33 -0.59 24.53
CA GLY A 214 -13.31 -0.24 25.97
C GLY A 214 -11.93 0.28 26.35
N VAL A 215 -11.87 1.47 26.96
CA VAL A 215 -10.61 2.14 27.30
C VAL A 215 -10.48 2.39 28.79
N ILE A 216 -9.25 2.28 29.29
CA ILE A 216 -8.88 2.61 30.67
C ILE A 216 -7.78 3.67 30.66
N SER A 217 -7.64 4.39 31.79
CA SER A 217 -6.57 5.39 31.96
C SER A 217 -5.33 4.75 32.60
N PRO A 218 -4.10 4.98 32.08
CA PRO A 218 -3.80 5.76 30.88
C PRO A 218 -4.10 4.99 29.59
N LEU A 219 -4.66 5.67 28.57
CA LEU A 219 -4.93 5.13 27.24
C LEU A 219 -3.73 5.29 26.34
N ARG A 220 -3.28 4.21 25.72
CA ARG A 220 -2.34 4.27 24.60
C ARG A 220 -3.08 4.65 23.33
N VAL A 221 -2.52 5.61 22.59
CA VAL A 221 -3.03 6.07 21.30
C VAL A 221 -1.89 5.99 20.31
N SER A 222 -2.07 5.25 19.21
CA SER A 222 -1.05 5.11 18.17
C SER A 222 -1.65 5.16 16.78
N GLY A 223 -0.85 5.62 15.82
CA GLY A 223 -1.32 5.76 14.45
C GLY A 223 -0.25 6.30 13.51
N TYR A 224 -0.71 6.67 12.32
CA TYR A 224 0.11 7.30 11.29
C TYR A 224 -0.50 8.63 10.88
N SER A 225 0.35 9.61 10.55
CA SER A 225 -0.16 10.87 10.05
C SER A 225 0.78 11.54 9.07
N ARG A 226 0.19 12.40 8.23
CA ARG A 226 0.86 13.38 7.37
C ARG A 226 0.33 14.79 7.65
N ASN A 227 -0.03 15.05 8.88
CA ASN A 227 -0.53 16.35 9.31
C ASN A 227 0.59 17.40 9.25
N PHE A 228 0.22 18.65 8.98
CA PHE A 228 1.16 19.76 8.85
C PHE A 228 2.08 19.87 10.07
N GLU A 229 3.38 20.03 9.83
CA GLU A 229 4.44 20.05 10.87
C GLU A 229 4.43 18.81 11.77
N ALA A 230 4.01 17.66 11.26
CA ALA A 230 3.89 16.41 12.02
C ALA A 230 2.94 16.49 13.22
N SER A 231 2.22 17.60 13.41
CA SER A 231 1.50 17.90 14.65
C SER A 231 0.14 17.21 14.73
N ASN A 232 -0.06 16.39 15.76
CA ASN A 232 -1.29 15.64 16.01
C ASN A 232 -1.89 16.05 17.35
N THR A 233 -3.15 16.46 17.34
CA THR A 233 -3.94 16.67 18.56
C THR A 233 -4.71 15.40 18.88
N ILE A 234 -4.54 14.89 20.09
CA ILE A 234 -5.32 13.80 20.67
C ILE A 234 -6.25 14.41 21.71
N MET A 235 -7.57 14.25 21.58
CA MET A 235 -8.56 14.82 22.48
C MET A 235 -9.64 13.79 22.79
N LEU A 236 -9.82 13.48 24.06
CA LEU A 236 -10.92 12.67 24.56
C LEU A 236 -12.04 13.59 25.09
N ARG A 237 -13.25 13.44 24.56
CA ARG A 237 -14.42 14.25 24.92
C ARG A 237 -15.58 13.35 25.36
N ALA A 238 -16.12 13.57 26.53
CA ALA A 238 -17.32 12.90 26.99
C ALA A 238 -18.55 13.28 26.14
N SER A 239 -19.61 12.47 26.17
CA SER A 239 -20.89 12.75 25.51
C SER A 239 -21.54 14.06 25.93
N SER A 240 -21.27 14.52 27.15
CA SER A 240 -21.68 15.84 27.68
C SER A 240 -20.93 17.02 27.00
N GLY A 241 -19.96 16.76 26.13
CA GLY A 241 -19.10 17.77 25.53
C GLY A 241 -17.88 18.17 26.36
N LYS A 242 -17.76 17.69 27.61
CA LYS A 242 -16.60 17.97 28.46
C LYS A 242 -15.34 17.34 27.90
N VAL A 243 -14.25 18.11 27.77
CA VAL A 243 -12.92 17.58 27.43
C VAL A 243 -12.34 16.88 28.65
N LEU A 244 -12.09 15.60 28.53
CA LEU A 244 -11.52 14.74 29.59
C LEU A 244 -10.00 14.73 29.55
N SER A 245 -9.43 14.80 28.33
CA SER A 245 -7.99 14.87 28.10
C SER A 245 -7.69 15.55 26.77
N ARG A 246 -6.56 16.26 26.71
CA ARG A 246 -6.01 16.80 25.45
C ARG A 246 -4.50 16.74 25.50
N ARG A 247 -3.88 16.28 24.42
CA ARG A 247 -2.43 16.21 24.24
C ARG A 247 -2.07 16.46 22.79
N THR A 248 -0.95 17.11 22.54
CA THR A 248 -0.33 17.18 21.21
C THR A 248 0.87 16.23 21.19
N VAL A 249 1.04 15.51 20.09
CA VAL A 249 2.16 14.61 19.82
C VAL A 249 2.65 14.82 18.38
N LEU A 250 3.94 14.68 18.17
CA LEU A 250 4.51 14.73 16.82
C LEU A 250 4.65 13.32 16.26
N SER A 251 4.32 13.16 14.99
CA SER A 251 4.76 12.00 14.22
C SER A 251 6.22 12.17 13.81
N ASN A 252 6.90 11.09 13.45
CA ASN A 252 8.32 11.12 13.09
C ASN A 252 8.59 11.46 11.61
N ASP A 253 7.53 11.66 10.82
CA ASP A 253 7.56 12.18 9.46
C ASP A 253 6.21 12.84 9.14
N TRP A 254 6.12 13.65 8.07
CA TRP A 254 4.88 14.22 7.55
C TRP A 254 5.01 14.70 6.10
N SER A 255 6.22 14.81 5.61
CA SER A 255 6.55 15.40 4.30
C SER A 255 6.88 14.36 3.25
N GLU A 256 7.66 13.36 3.59
CA GLU A 256 8.12 12.34 2.66
C GLU A 256 7.18 11.13 2.62
N THR A 257 6.73 10.70 3.81
CA THR A 257 5.79 9.59 3.94
C THR A 257 4.92 9.75 5.18
N TRP A 258 4.15 8.71 5.51
CA TRP A 258 3.41 8.66 6.77
C TRP A 258 4.37 8.56 7.95
N GLY A 259 4.20 9.42 8.92
CA GLY A 259 4.94 9.37 10.18
C GLY A 259 4.18 8.61 11.24
N TYR A 260 4.86 7.73 11.96
CA TYR A 260 4.33 7.05 13.13
C TYR A 260 4.24 8.00 14.32
N PHE A 261 3.16 7.95 15.07
CA PHE A 261 3.03 8.59 16.38
C PHE A 261 2.48 7.63 17.41
N GLU A 262 2.88 7.86 18.66
CA GLU A 262 2.37 7.15 19.83
C GLU A 262 2.34 8.09 21.03
N ALA A 263 1.28 8.00 21.81
CA ALA A 263 1.16 8.73 23.06
C ALA A 263 0.33 7.95 24.08
N SER A 264 0.60 8.22 25.36
CA SER A 264 -0.25 7.78 26.46
C SER A 264 -0.98 9.00 27.03
N ILE A 265 -2.31 8.94 27.14
CA ILE A 265 -3.13 10.02 27.71
C ILE A 265 -3.82 9.57 28.98
N GLY A 266 -3.64 10.34 30.07
CA GLY A 266 -4.39 10.15 31.30
C GLY A 266 -5.72 10.91 31.25
N PHE A 267 -6.78 10.34 31.82
CA PHE A 267 -8.09 10.97 31.94
C PHE A 267 -8.86 10.42 33.15
N PRO A 268 -9.81 11.19 33.72
CA PRO A 268 -10.67 10.71 34.78
C PRO A 268 -11.69 9.69 34.27
N ALA A 269 -12.21 8.85 35.18
CA ALA A 269 -13.33 7.97 34.85
C ALA A 269 -14.50 8.79 34.29
N PHE A 270 -15.24 8.21 33.36
CA PHE A 270 -16.44 8.77 32.77
C PHE A 270 -17.50 7.70 32.58
N GLU A 271 -18.76 8.10 32.46
CA GLU A 271 -19.88 7.20 32.24
C GLU A 271 -20.31 7.23 30.75
N GLY A 272 -20.73 6.10 30.23
CA GLY A 272 -21.23 5.96 28.86
C GLY A 272 -20.14 6.04 27.80
N GLN A 273 -20.44 6.73 26.72
CA GLN A 273 -19.53 6.89 25.58
C GLN A 273 -18.76 8.20 25.66
N ALA A 274 -17.55 8.17 25.15
CA ALA A 274 -16.74 9.33 24.84
C ALA A 274 -16.29 9.26 23.36
N THR A 275 -15.88 10.39 22.80
CA THR A 275 -15.30 10.46 21.46
C THR A 275 -13.83 10.79 21.57
N LEU A 276 -12.98 9.93 21.03
CA LEU A 276 -11.56 10.20 20.84
C LEU A 276 -11.39 10.84 19.46
N ARG A 277 -10.82 12.05 19.43
CA ARG A 277 -10.46 12.79 18.23
C ARG A 277 -8.94 12.77 18.09
N VAL A 278 -8.45 12.36 16.93
CA VAL A 278 -7.01 12.33 16.62
C VAL A 278 -6.77 12.91 15.23
N GLY A 279 -5.91 13.92 15.12
CA GLY A 279 -5.62 14.56 13.84
C GLY A 279 -4.89 15.88 13.99
N GLY A 280 -4.72 16.58 12.87
CA GLY A 280 -4.10 17.90 12.78
C GLY A 280 -5.10 19.04 12.75
N LEU A 281 -4.57 20.25 12.67
CA LEU A 281 -5.30 21.44 12.33
C LEU A 281 -4.92 21.88 10.93
N SER A 282 -5.91 22.25 10.12
CA SER A 282 -5.68 22.83 8.80
C SER A 282 -4.84 24.11 8.92
N PRO A 283 -3.72 24.23 8.22
CA PRO A 283 -2.92 25.45 8.24
C PRO A 283 -3.62 26.65 7.58
N ARG A 284 -4.72 26.40 6.85
CA ARG A 284 -5.48 27.42 6.14
C ARG A 284 -6.41 28.20 7.05
N ASP A 285 -7.11 27.51 7.93
CA ASP A 285 -8.22 28.09 8.72
C ASP A 285 -8.32 27.54 10.17
N GLY A 286 -7.42 26.64 10.55
CA GLY A 286 -7.40 26.04 11.88
C GLY A 286 -8.52 25.01 12.12
N THR A 287 -9.25 24.57 11.09
CA THR A 287 -10.23 23.50 11.23
C THR A 287 -9.56 22.18 11.56
N PHE A 288 -10.22 21.37 12.36
CA PHE A 288 -9.71 20.04 12.71
C PHE A 288 -9.85 19.07 11.51
N GLU A 289 -8.76 18.45 11.12
CA GLU A 289 -8.68 17.41 10.09
C GLU A 289 -8.17 16.11 10.75
N GLY A 290 -9.01 15.09 10.84
CA GLY A 290 -8.62 13.83 11.48
C GLY A 290 -9.78 12.87 11.67
N VAL A 291 -9.55 11.86 12.50
CA VAL A 291 -10.51 10.80 12.81
C VAL A 291 -11.21 11.07 14.14
N GLU A 292 -12.44 10.62 14.24
CA GLU A 292 -13.25 10.62 15.46
C GLU A 292 -13.77 9.20 15.70
N VAL A 293 -13.42 8.61 16.81
CA VAL A 293 -13.87 7.26 17.16
C VAL A 293 -14.60 7.24 18.51
N PRO A 294 -15.75 6.57 18.60
CA PRO A 294 -16.41 6.33 19.87
C PRO A 294 -15.60 5.32 20.70
N VAL A 295 -15.49 5.56 22.00
CA VAL A 295 -14.89 4.66 22.99
C VAL A 295 -15.77 4.60 24.23
N THR A 296 -15.68 3.51 25.01
CA THR A 296 -16.38 3.35 26.28
C THR A 296 -15.40 3.23 27.43
N TYR A 297 -15.79 3.66 28.64
CA TYR A 297 -14.93 3.48 29.81
C TYR A 297 -15.09 2.06 30.38
N GLY A 298 -13.97 1.40 30.60
CA GLY A 298 -13.89 0.07 31.16
C GLY A 298 -13.15 -0.93 30.27
N THR A 299 -12.85 -2.08 30.79
CA THR A 299 -12.30 -3.19 30.01
C THR A 299 -13.39 -3.70 29.06
N GLY A 300 -13.13 -3.65 27.79
CA GLY A 300 -13.95 -4.38 26.83
C GLY A 300 -13.99 -5.84 27.24
N GLY A 301 -15.20 -6.38 27.28
CA GLY A 301 -15.46 -7.78 27.60
C GLY A 301 -14.98 -8.72 26.48
#